data_9802886215d1e47a28bff0bdbb8f763f
#
_entry.id   9802886215d1e47a28bff0bdbb8f763f
#
_cell.length_a   1.000
_cell.length_b   1.000
_cell.length_c   1.000
_cell.angle_alpha   90.00
_cell.angle_beta   90.00
_cell.angle_gamma   90.00
#
_symmetry.space_group_name_H-M   'P 1'
#
loop_
_entity.id
_entity.type
_entity.pdbx_description
1 polymer ?
#
loop_
_entity_poly.entity_id
_entity_poly.type
_entity_poly.pdbx_seq_one_letter_code
_entity_poly.pdbx_strand_id
1 'polypeptide(L)'
;MRDEQSLQQFAMPAQYMFKDIPKITETDDVVKWVVDQMDRFNIEKAMVGWGGNATSYRAKEKHGDRFFFDLPCDPNKGMEEVRRIKRIHAEIGLSAISVFPCGTFPQVAINHKYMFPLYACAEELGLPILLNVGIPGPRIPMEPQKVEHLDEICWFFPNLKIVMRHGAEPWEALAVKLMLKWPNLYYSTSAFAPKHYPKAIIDYANTRGADKIIYAGYFPMGMSLDRIFGDMTKVPFKDEVWPKFLRENAVKVFNLK
;
A
#
# COMPACT_ATOMS: atom_id res chain seq x y z
N MET A 1 -7.67 16.20 -11.71
CA MET A 1 -6.81 17.29 -11.21
C MET A 1 -7.12 18.54 -12.01
N ARG A 2 -7.02 19.73 -11.42
CA ARG A 2 -7.36 21.00 -12.09
C ARG A 2 -6.19 21.98 -12.11
N ASP A 3 -5.15 21.73 -11.35
CA ASP A 3 -3.97 22.58 -11.30
C ASP A 3 -2.92 22.13 -12.32
N GLU A 4 -2.26 23.11 -12.91
CA GLU A 4 -1.28 22.90 -13.97
C GLU A 4 -0.07 22.07 -13.49
N GLN A 5 0.39 22.31 -12.25
CA GLN A 5 1.52 21.58 -11.67
C GLN A 5 1.25 20.07 -11.57
N SER A 6 0.05 19.68 -11.12
CA SER A 6 -0.34 18.26 -11.04
C SER A 6 -0.55 17.64 -12.42
N LEU A 7 -1.05 18.41 -13.40
CA LEU A 7 -1.22 17.96 -14.78
C LEU A 7 0.13 17.75 -15.48
N GLN A 8 1.09 18.64 -15.27
CA GLN A 8 2.46 18.50 -15.80
C GLN A 8 3.20 17.31 -15.20
N GLN A 9 2.85 16.89 -13.97
CA GLN A 9 3.45 15.77 -13.27
C GLN A 9 2.54 14.53 -13.29
N PHE A 10 1.87 14.28 -14.38
CA PHE A 10 0.85 13.21 -14.48
C PHE A 10 1.36 11.82 -14.07
N ALA A 11 2.63 11.51 -14.30
CA ALA A 11 3.24 10.24 -13.88
C ALA A 11 3.33 10.10 -12.34
N MET A 12 3.45 11.22 -11.62
CA MET A 12 3.45 11.27 -10.15
C MET A 12 2.76 12.55 -9.66
N PRO A 13 1.42 12.61 -9.64
CA PRO A 13 0.66 13.82 -9.32
C PRO A 13 0.87 14.38 -7.91
N ALA A 14 1.53 13.62 -7.02
CA ALA A 14 1.89 14.02 -5.66
C ALA A 14 3.37 14.44 -5.52
N GLN A 15 4.11 14.59 -6.60
CA GLN A 15 5.54 14.89 -6.58
C GLN A 15 5.90 16.12 -5.75
N TYR A 16 5.04 17.14 -5.72
CA TYR A 16 5.23 18.36 -4.93
C TYR A 16 5.36 18.12 -3.41
N MET A 17 4.89 16.97 -2.92
CA MET A 17 5.00 16.58 -1.49
C MET A 17 6.36 15.98 -1.14
N PHE A 18 7.15 15.58 -2.12
CA PHE A 18 8.41 14.87 -1.91
C PHE A 18 9.60 15.76 -2.28
N LYS A 19 10.63 15.69 -1.44
CA LYS A 19 11.93 16.30 -1.71
C LYS A 19 12.94 15.21 -2.00
N ASP A 20 13.85 15.46 -2.93
CA ASP A 20 14.95 14.55 -3.27
C ASP A 20 14.48 13.17 -3.75
N ILE A 21 13.52 13.16 -4.68
CA ILE A 21 13.07 11.94 -5.33
C ILE A 21 14.26 11.26 -6.01
N PRO A 22 14.50 9.97 -5.77
CA PRO A 22 15.60 9.25 -6.41
C PRO A 22 15.50 9.38 -7.93
N LYS A 23 16.60 9.80 -8.55
CA LYS A 23 16.72 9.67 -9.99
C LYS A 23 17.07 8.22 -10.28
N ILE A 24 16.20 7.53 -11.00
CA ILE A 24 16.55 6.25 -11.60
C ILE A 24 17.67 6.58 -12.59
N THR A 25 18.89 6.14 -12.28
CA THR A 25 20.02 6.27 -13.22
C THR A 25 19.62 5.62 -14.54
N GLU A 26 20.03 6.20 -15.65
CA GLU A 26 19.86 5.58 -16.96
C GLU A 26 20.43 4.17 -16.92
N THR A 27 19.57 3.18 -16.85
CA THR A 27 19.92 1.78 -16.80
C THR A 27 18.99 1.01 -17.73
N ASP A 28 19.55 0.10 -18.49
CA ASP A 28 18.77 -0.80 -19.33
C ASP A 28 17.96 -1.83 -18.52
N ASP A 29 18.30 -2.02 -17.25
CA ASP A 29 17.62 -2.96 -16.34
C ASP A 29 17.23 -2.32 -15.00
N VAL A 30 16.09 -1.62 -15.00
CA VAL A 30 15.51 -1.01 -13.80
C VAL A 30 15.20 -2.05 -12.72
N VAL A 31 14.84 -3.28 -13.10
CA VAL A 31 14.52 -4.33 -12.12
C VAL A 31 15.76 -4.72 -11.34
N LYS A 32 16.87 -4.96 -12.07
CA LYS A 32 18.15 -5.26 -11.44
C LYS A 32 18.62 -4.12 -10.53
N TRP A 33 18.48 -2.87 -11.00
CA TRP A 33 18.85 -1.71 -10.18
C TRP A 33 18.05 -1.66 -8.85
N VAL A 34 16.74 -1.95 -8.88
CA VAL A 34 15.92 -2.03 -7.66
C VAL A 34 16.41 -3.16 -6.74
N VAL A 35 16.72 -4.33 -7.29
CA VAL A 35 17.24 -5.47 -6.50
C VAL A 35 18.59 -5.11 -5.86
N ASP A 36 19.50 -4.49 -6.60
CA ASP A 36 20.78 -4.02 -6.06
C ASP A 36 20.60 -3.02 -4.90
N GLN A 37 19.59 -2.14 -4.99
CA GLN A 37 19.24 -1.25 -3.88
C GLN A 37 18.64 -2.01 -2.68
N MET A 38 17.80 -3.01 -2.93
CA MET A 38 17.27 -3.86 -1.86
C MET A 38 18.39 -4.61 -1.12
N ASP A 39 19.38 -5.13 -1.85
CA ASP A 39 20.52 -5.86 -1.27
C ASP A 39 21.37 -4.97 -0.36
N ARG A 40 21.59 -3.71 -0.72
CA ARG A 40 22.31 -2.74 0.12
C ARG A 40 21.68 -2.55 1.50
N PHE A 41 20.38 -2.76 1.65
CA PHE A 41 19.61 -2.54 2.87
C PHE A 41 19.06 -3.85 3.47
N ASN A 42 19.51 -5.00 3.00
CA ASN A 42 19.03 -6.33 3.45
C ASN A 42 17.51 -6.48 3.34
N ILE A 43 16.90 -5.89 2.31
CA ILE A 43 15.47 -6.05 2.05
C ILE A 43 15.25 -7.40 1.37
N GLU A 44 14.58 -8.31 2.08
CA GLU A 44 14.31 -9.66 1.59
C GLU A 44 13.36 -9.64 0.39
N LYS A 45 12.20 -8.99 0.54
CA LYS A 45 11.16 -8.91 -0.49
C LYS A 45 10.52 -7.54 -0.55
N ALA A 46 10.01 -7.18 -1.73
CA ALA A 46 9.26 -5.95 -1.92
C ALA A 46 7.94 -6.21 -2.66
N MET A 47 6.87 -5.51 -2.22
CA MET A 47 5.62 -5.46 -2.97
C MET A 47 5.74 -4.43 -4.08
N VAL A 48 5.31 -4.81 -5.29
CA VAL A 48 5.23 -3.92 -6.45
C VAL A 48 3.90 -4.08 -7.16
N GLY A 49 3.37 -2.98 -7.71
CA GLY A 49 2.14 -3.01 -8.49
C GLY A 49 2.32 -3.78 -9.80
N TRP A 50 1.41 -4.70 -10.09
CA TRP A 50 1.42 -5.43 -11.36
C TRP A 50 0.89 -4.58 -12.50
N GLY A 51 1.79 -4.13 -13.35
CA GLY A 51 1.46 -3.32 -14.53
C GLY A 51 1.17 -4.15 -15.79
N GLY A 52 1.46 -5.44 -15.80
CA GLY A 52 1.29 -6.32 -16.97
C GLY A 52 2.17 -5.94 -18.17
N ASN A 53 3.27 -5.22 -17.93
CA ASN A 53 4.23 -4.79 -18.95
C ASN A 53 5.53 -5.61 -18.88
N ALA A 54 6.42 -5.38 -19.82
CA ALA A 54 7.71 -6.11 -19.90
C ALA A 54 8.51 -6.06 -18.60
N THR A 55 8.48 -4.92 -17.87
CA THR A 55 9.17 -4.77 -16.58
C THR A 55 8.56 -5.65 -15.50
N SER A 56 7.22 -5.72 -15.43
CA SER A 56 6.50 -6.59 -14.47
C SER A 56 6.82 -8.08 -14.73
N TYR A 57 6.79 -8.52 -15.98
CA TYR A 57 7.14 -9.89 -16.33
C TYR A 57 8.62 -10.19 -16.03
N ARG A 58 9.54 -9.27 -16.34
CA ARG A 58 10.96 -9.43 -16.00
C ARG A 58 11.17 -9.56 -14.48
N ALA A 59 10.50 -8.74 -13.68
CA ALA A 59 10.57 -8.83 -12.22
C ALA A 59 10.11 -10.19 -11.72
N LYS A 60 8.99 -10.71 -12.27
CA LYS A 60 8.46 -12.02 -11.89
C LYS A 60 9.37 -13.17 -12.32
N GLU A 61 9.83 -13.17 -13.56
CA GLU A 61 10.59 -14.30 -14.15
C GLU A 61 12.02 -14.40 -13.61
N LYS A 62 12.70 -13.25 -13.45
CA LYS A 62 14.10 -13.22 -13.03
C LYS A 62 14.31 -13.06 -11.53
N HIS A 63 13.32 -12.47 -10.82
CA HIS A 63 13.44 -12.09 -9.41
C HIS A 63 12.14 -12.36 -8.64
N GLY A 64 11.38 -13.39 -9.00
CA GLY A 64 10.10 -13.73 -8.38
C GLY A 64 10.20 -14.17 -6.91
N ASP A 65 11.40 -14.49 -6.44
CA ASP A 65 11.72 -14.72 -5.04
C ASP A 65 11.90 -13.41 -4.24
N ARG A 66 12.14 -12.29 -4.92
CA ARG A 66 12.38 -10.96 -4.35
C ARG A 66 11.16 -10.05 -4.43
N PHE A 67 10.22 -10.30 -5.33
CA PHE A 67 9.03 -9.49 -5.53
C PHE A 67 7.74 -10.28 -5.31
N PHE A 68 6.77 -9.60 -4.70
CA PHE A 68 5.39 -10.04 -4.66
C PHE A 68 4.48 -8.91 -5.16
N PHE A 69 3.32 -9.27 -5.71
CA PHE A 69 2.58 -8.35 -6.56
C PHE A 69 1.21 -8.03 -6.00
N ASP A 70 0.86 -6.72 -5.99
CA ASP A 70 -0.52 -6.27 -5.89
C ASP A 70 -1.06 -5.87 -7.27
N LEU A 71 -2.36 -6.04 -7.48
CA LEU A 71 -3.03 -5.62 -8.69
C LEU A 71 -3.84 -4.35 -8.43
N PRO A 72 -3.44 -3.19 -9.00
CA PRO A 72 -4.29 -2.00 -8.99
C PRO A 72 -5.61 -2.23 -9.72
N CYS A 73 -6.73 -1.94 -9.06
CA CYS A 73 -8.08 -2.22 -9.53
C CYS A 73 -8.94 -0.96 -9.64
N ASP A 74 -9.85 -0.97 -10.63
CA ASP A 74 -10.85 0.08 -10.84
C ASP A 74 -12.26 -0.46 -10.60
N PRO A 75 -12.93 -0.09 -9.49
CA PRO A 75 -14.28 -0.57 -9.17
C PRO A 75 -15.34 -0.13 -10.18
N ASN A 76 -15.08 0.90 -10.99
CA ASN A 76 -16.01 1.34 -12.04
C ASN A 76 -16.21 0.29 -13.14
N LYS A 77 -15.29 -0.66 -13.28
CA LYS A 77 -15.37 -1.76 -14.27
C LYS A 77 -16.25 -2.94 -13.82
N GLY A 78 -16.69 -2.95 -12.57
CA GLY A 78 -17.59 -3.97 -12.04
C GLY A 78 -17.08 -5.40 -12.30
N MET A 79 -17.91 -6.25 -12.92
CA MET A 79 -17.58 -7.66 -13.16
C MET A 79 -16.45 -7.89 -14.18
N GLU A 80 -16.14 -6.93 -15.02
CA GLU A 80 -14.95 -6.98 -15.88
C GLU A 80 -13.69 -7.01 -15.03
N GLU A 81 -13.63 -6.15 -14.02
CA GLU A 81 -12.49 -6.11 -13.10
C GLU A 81 -12.37 -7.40 -12.27
N VAL A 82 -13.48 -7.93 -11.79
CA VAL A 82 -13.49 -9.23 -11.09
C VAL A 82 -12.90 -10.34 -11.96
N ARG A 83 -13.28 -10.42 -13.24
CA ARG A 83 -12.70 -11.40 -14.18
C ARG A 83 -11.21 -11.16 -14.41
N ARG A 84 -10.79 -9.87 -14.47
CA ARG A 84 -9.37 -9.50 -14.60
C ARG A 84 -8.57 -9.95 -13.38
N ILE A 85 -9.07 -9.70 -12.16
CA ILE A 85 -8.44 -10.16 -10.91
C ILE A 85 -8.24 -11.68 -10.94
N LYS A 86 -9.31 -12.45 -11.19
CA LYS A 86 -9.24 -13.93 -11.21
C LYS A 86 -8.25 -14.44 -12.25
N ARG A 87 -8.25 -13.87 -13.46
CA ARG A 87 -7.32 -14.25 -14.53
C ARG A 87 -5.87 -13.97 -14.15
N ILE A 88 -5.56 -12.74 -13.72
CA ILE A 88 -4.20 -12.36 -13.37
C ILE A 88 -3.71 -13.14 -12.14
N HIS A 89 -4.58 -13.36 -11.14
CA HIS A 89 -4.21 -14.18 -9.99
C HIS A 89 -3.85 -15.61 -10.39
N ALA A 90 -4.61 -16.24 -11.30
CA ALA A 90 -4.29 -17.58 -11.82
C ALA A 90 -2.98 -17.60 -12.63
N GLU A 91 -2.66 -16.51 -13.34
CA GLU A 91 -1.45 -16.41 -14.17
C GLU A 91 -0.17 -16.20 -13.35
N ILE A 92 -0.21 -15.27 -12.38
CA ILE A 92 1.02 -14.83 -11.71
C ILE A 92 1.07 -15.12 -10.21
N GLY A 93 -0.04 -15.47 -9.57
CA GLY A 93 -0.09 -15.64 -8.11
C GLY A 93 -0.02 -14.29 -7.38
N LEU A 94 -1.07 -13.46 -7.53
CA LEU A 94 -1.15 -12.18 -6.80
C LEU A 94 -1.08 -12.40 -5.29
N SER A 95 -0.46 -11.47 -4.58
CA SER A 95 -0.42 -11.44 -3.11
C SER A 95 -1.43 -10.45 -2.51
N ALA A 96 -1.97 -9.53 -3.32
CA ALA A 96 -2.99 -8.58 -2.93
C ALA A 96 -3.67 -7.95 -4.16
N ILE A 97 -4.77 -7.24 -3.92
CA ILE A 97 -5.30 -6.23 -4.84
C ILE A 97 -5.24 -4.85 -4.19
N SER A 98 -5.30 -3.79 -4.96
CA SER A 98 -5.28 -2.43 -4.42
C SER A 98 -6.25 -1.50 -5.11
N VAL A 99 -6.78 -0.52 -4.38
CA VAL A 99 -7.63 0.54 -4.93
C VAL A 99 -7.19 1.90 -4.39
N PHE A 100 -7.17 2.88 -5.26
CA PHE A 100 -7.02 4.30 -4.93
C PHE A 100 -8.37 5.01 -5.12
N PRO A 101 -9.24 5.07 -4.08
CA PRO A 101 -10.64 5.53 -4.21
C PRO A 101 -10.79 6.92 -4.81
N CYS A 102 -9.95 7.87 -4.39
CA CYS A 102 -9.94 9.23 -4.94
C CYS A 102 -9.34 9.30 -6.36
N GLY A 103 -8.58 8.31 -6.78
CA GLY A 103 -7.93 8.26 -8.09
C GLY A 103 -8.76 7.59 -9.18
N THR A 104 -9.89 7.00 -8.86
CA THR A 104 -10.81 6.43 -9.85
C THR A 104 -11.62 7.55 -10.53
N PHE A 105 -12.12 7.29 -11.73
CA PHE A 105 -12.96 8.25 -12.45
C PHE A 105 -14.21 7.58 -13.05
N PRO A 106 -15.40 7.91 -12.51
CA PRO A 106 -15.68 8.74 -11.33
C PRO A 106 -15.04 8.19 -10.06
N GLN A 107 -14.85 9.07 -9.06
CA GLN A 107 -14.34 8.65 -7.74
C GLN A 107 -15.33 7.68 -7.09
N VAL A 108 -14.80 6.65 -6.41
CA VAL A 108 -15.60 5.61 -5.75
C VAL A 108 -15.17 5.51 -4.29
N ALA A 109 -16.09 5.83 -3.38
CA ALA A 109 -15.81 5.74 -1.94
C ALA A 109 -15.57 4.29 -1.49
N ILE A 110 -14.80 4.13 -0.41
CA ILE A 110 -14.46 2.82 0.16
C ILE A 110 -15.71 1.98 0.44
N ASN A 111 -16.78 2.57 0.94
CA ASN A 111 -18.05 1.86 1.23
C ASN A 111 -19.08 1.93 0.10
N HIS A 112 -18.70 2.41 -1.08
CA HIS A 112 -19.62 2.46 -2.22
C HIS A 112 -19.93 1.06 -2.76
N LYS A 113 -21.15 0.83 -3.20
CA LYS A 113 -21.62 -0.46 -3.74
C LYS A 113 -20.74 -1.03 -4.89
N TYR A 114 -20.04 -0.19 -5.65
CA TYR A 114 -19.14 -0.63 -6.72
C TYR A 114 -17.88 -1.32 -6.20
N MET A 115 -17.50 -1.08 -4.95
CA MET A 115 -16.38 -1.77 -4.31
C MET A 115 -16.72 -3.20 -3.89
N PHE A 116 -17.99 -3.50 -3.58
CA PHE A 116 -18.41 -4.79 -3.01
C PHE A 116 -18.03 -6.01 -3.86
N PRO A 117 -18.15 -5.99 -5.21
CA PRO A 117 -17.67 -7.10 -6.04
C PRO A 117 -16.17 -7.39 -5.90
N LEU A 118 -15.36 -6.34 -5.69
CA LEU A 118 -13.92 -6.47 -5.49
C LEU A 118 -13.62 -7.06 -4.11
N TYR A 119 -14.31 -6.60 -3.07
CA TYR A 119 -14.19 -7.15 -1.71
C TYR A 119 -14.54 -8.63 -1.66
N ALA A 120 -15.69 -9.00 -2.24
CA ALA A 120 -16.13 -10.40 -2.31
C ALA A 120 -15.12 -11.27 -3.07
N CYS A 121 -14.64 -10.79 -4.21
CA CYS A 121 -13.62 -11.50 -4.99
C CYS A 121 -12.31 -11.67 -4.21
N ALA A 122 -11.84 -10.62 -3.53
CA ALA A 122 -10.61 -10.68 -2.75
C ALA A 122 -10.74 -11.66 -1.58
N GLU A 123 -11.86 -11.61 -0.84
CA GLU A 123 -12.14 -12.54 0.26
C GLU A 123 -12.21 -13.99 -0.25
N GLU A 124 -12.93 -14.26 -1.36
CA GLU A 124 -13.03 -15.59 -2.00
C GLU A 124 -11.66 -16.16 -2.38
N LEU A 125 -10.75 -15.30 -2.88
CA LEU A 125 -9.40 -15.69 -3.30
C LEU A 125 -8.39 -15.70 -2.13
N GLY A 126 -8.79 -15.27 -0.93
CA GLY A 126 -7.88 -15.12 0.21
C GLY A 126 -6.84 -14.00 0.04
N LEU A 127 -7.10 -13.05 -0.87
CA LEU A 127 -6.23 -11.92 -1.14
C LEU A 127 -6.54 -10.74 -0.22
N PRO A 128 -5.54 -10.16 0.47
CA PRO A 128 -5.71 -8.87 1.10
C PRO A 128 -6.05 -7.78 0.10
N ILE A 129 -6.80 -6.77 0.55
CA ILE A 129 -6.98 -5.53 -0.22
C ILE A 129 -6.27 -4.36 0.44
N LEU A 130 -5.52 -3.61 -0.37
CA LEU A 130 -4.86 -2.38 0.06
C LEU A 130 -5.70 -1.18 -0.39
N LEU A 131 -6.10 -0.33 0.55
CA LEU A 131 -6.93 0.84 0.29
C LEU A 131 -6.16 2.11 0.68
N ASN A 132 -6.07 3.06 -0.24
CA ASN A 132 -5.61 4.39 0.13
C ASN A 132 -6.66 5.04 1.02
N VAL A 133 -6.23 5.58 2.15
CA VAL A 133 -7.07 6.25 3.15
C VAL A 133 -6.48 7.59 3.54
N GLY A 134 -7.31 8.48 4.07
CA GLY A 134 -6.87 9.83 4.44
C GLY A 134 -6.84 10.81 3.26
N ILE A 135 -6.15 11.90 3.44
CA ILE A 135 -6.03 12.94 2.41
C ILE A 135 -5.17 12.44 1.25
N PRO A 136 -5.68 12.45 0.00
CA PRO A 136 -4.89 12.02 -1.15
C PRO A 136 -3.73 12.99 -1.43
N GLY A 137 -2.58 12.45 -1.82
CA GLY A 137 -1.45 13.27 -2.26
C GLY A 137 -1.76 14.14 -3.49
N PRO A 138 -2.37 13.62 -4.56
CA PRO A 138 -2.87 14.46 -5.65
C PRO A 138 -3.93 15.46 -5.17
N ARG A 139 -3.97 16.65 -5.81
CA ARG A 139 -4.95 17.72 -5.50
C ARG A 139 -6.34 17.40 -6.07
N ILE A 140 -6.99 16.44 -5.44
CA ILE A 140 -8.34 15.93 -5.78
C ILE A 140 -9.19 15.81 -4.52
N PRO A 141 -10.54 15.81 -4.62
CA PRO A 141 -11.41 15.66 -3.45
C PRO A 141 -11.14 14.39 -2.67
N MET A 142 -11.16 14.47 -1.33
CA MET A 142 -10.73 13.42 -0.40
C MET A 142 -11.87 12.54 0.15
N GLU A 143 -13.11 12.92 -0.05
CA GLU A 143 -14.28 12.27 0.56
C GLU A 143 -14.26 10.74 0.43
N PRO A 144 -13.93 10.15 -0.73
CA PRO A 144 -13.93 8.70 -0.91
C PRO A 144 -12.97 7.91 -0.02
N GLN A 145 -11.98 8.56 0.59
CA GLN A 145 -10.92 7.93 1.42
C GLN A 145 -11.06 8.17 2.91
N LYS A 146 -12.24 8.59 3.38
CA LYS A 146 -12.48 8.73 4.81
C LYS A 146 -12.35 7.40 5.53
N VAL A 147 -11.62 7.41 6.64
CA VAL A 147 -11.35 6.21 7.46
C VAL A 147 -12.64 5.60 8.02
N GLU A 148 -13.65 6.42 8.31
CA GLU A 148 -14.95 5.96 8.83
C GLU A 148 -15.67 4.95 7.92
N HIS A 149 -15.45 5.02 6.59
CA HIS A 149 -16.03 4.10 5.62
C HIS A 149 -15.58 2.64 5.81
N LEU A 150 -14.44 2.42 6.46
CA LEU A 150 -13.92 1.08 6.73
C LEU A 150 -14.75 0.31 7.76
N ASP A 151 -15.48 0.98 8.63
CA ASP A 151 -16.25 0.33 9.71
C ASP A 151 -17.30 -0.62 9.14
N GLU A 152 -18.06 -0.18 8.16
CA GLU A 152 -19.05 -0.98 7.45
C GLU A 152 -18.42 -2.14 6.68
N ILE A 153 -17.29 -1.89 6.01
CA ILE A 153 -16.63 -2.92 5.18
C ILE A 153 -16.04 -4.03 6.04
N CYS A 154 -15.41 -3.69 7.16
CA CYS A 154 -14.93 -4.70 8.11
C CYS A 154 -16.05 -5.56 8.69
N TRP A 155 -17.26 -5.01 8.83
CA TRP A 155 -18.45 -5.74 9.26
C TRP A 155 -18.96 -6.72 8.19
N PHE A 156 -19.07 -6.26 6.93
CA PHE A 156 -19.59 -7.07 5.84
C PHE A 156 -18.62 -8.17 5.36
N PHE A 157 -17.31 -7.92 5.47
CA PHE A 157 -16.26 -8.82 4.99
C PHE A 157 -15.29 -9.18 6.14
N PRO A 158 -15.75 -9.99 7.12
CA PRO A 158 -14.97 -10.25 8.34
C PRO A 158 -13.70 -11.08 8.10
N ASN A 159 -13.62 -11.83 6.99
CA ASN A 159 -12.45 -12.64 6.64
C ASN A 159 -11.51 -11.92 5.67
N LEU A 160 -11.93 -10.79 5.08
CA LEU A 160 -11.10 -9.99 4.19
C LEU A 160 -10.05 -9.23 4.99
N LYS A 161 -8.78 -9.48 4.74
CA LYS A 161 -7.70 -8.65 5.28
C LYS A 161 -7.65 -7.31 4.55
N ILE A 162 -7.83 -6.22 5.28
CA ILE A 162 -7.83 -4.85 4.74
C ILE A 162 -6.61 -4.11 5.27
N VAL A 163 -5.81 -3.54 4.38
CA VAL A 163 -4.61 -2.77 4.73
C VAL A 163 -4.79 -1.32 4.32
N MET A 164 -4.85 -0.43 5.31
CA MET A 164 -4.83 1.02 5.09
C MET A 164 -3.47 1.46 4.57
N ARG A 165 -3.44 2.25 3.50
CA ARG A 165 -2.23 2.84 2.91
C ARG A 165 -2.25 4.37 2.99
N HIS A 166 -1.05 4.95 3.04
CA HIS A 166 -0.81 6.39 2.88
C HIS A 166 -1.34 7.26 4.03
N GLY A 167 -1.22 6.77 5.28
CA GLY A 167 -1.20 7.62 6.46
C GLY A 167 -2.48 7.73 7.28
N ALA A 168 -3.65 7.66 6.65
CA ALA A 168 -4.97 7.86 7.29
C ALA A 168 -5.19 9.29 7.86
N GLU A 169 -4.31 10.26 7.59
CA GLU A 169 -4.46 11.63 8.06
C GLU A 169 -5.72 12.32 7.48
N PRO A 170 -6.46 13.09 8.28
CA PRO A 170 -6.24 13.44 9.69
C PRO A 170 -6.99 12.51 10.68
N TRP A 171 -7.34 11.29 10.29
CA TRP A 171 -8.16 10.35 11.07
C TRP A 171 -7.35 9.20 11.70
N GLU A 172 -6.06 9.42 12.03
CA GLU A 172 -5.16 8.37 12.55
C GLU A 172 -5.67 7.80 13.89
N ALA A 173 -6.22 8.66 14.76
CA ALA A 173 -6.82 8.22 16.01
C ALA A 173 -8.05 7.32 15.78
N LEU A 174 -8.88 7.63 14.76
CA LEU A 174 -9.99 6.79 14.35
C LEU A 174 -9.48 5.47 13.75
N ALA A 175 -8.46 5.53 12.90
CA ALA A 175 -7.84 4.33 12.32
C ALA A 175 -7.35 3.36 13.41
N VAL A 176 -6.72 3.88 14.48
CA VAL A 176 -6.34 3.09 15.66
C VAL A 176 -7.55 2.46 16.34
N LYS A 177 -8.64 3.22 16.54
CA LYS A 177 -9.88 2.68 17.15
C LYS A 177 -10.52 1.60 16.29
N LEU A 178 -10.51 1.76 14.97
CA LEU A 178 -11.02 0.73 14.07
C LEU A 178 -10.13 -0.52 14.05
N MET A 179 -8.80 -0.39 14.09
CA MET A 179 -7.90 -1.54 14.21
C MET A 179 -8.04 -2.29 15.55
N LEU A 180 -8.40 -1.59 16.62
CA LEU A 180 -8.76 -2.23 17.91
C LEU A 180 -10.09 -2.98 17.83
N LYS A 181 -11.06 -2.44 17.08
CA LYS A 181 -12.40 -3.01 16.91
C LYS A 181 -12.39 -4.20 15.97
N TRP A 182 -11.64 -4.10 14.85
CA TRP A 182 -11.67 -5.05 13.75
C TRP A 182 -10.38 -5.87 13.64
N PRO A 183 -10.44 -7.20 13.82
CA PRO A 183 -9.25 -8.05 13.75
C PRO A 183 -8.63 -8.14 12.36
N ASN A 184 -9.41 -7.91 11.30
CA ASN A 184 -9.00 -8.00 9.90
C ASN A 184 -8.47 -6.69 9.31
N LEU A 185 -8.39 -5.60 10.10
CA LEU A 185 -7.90 -4.28 9.65
C LEU A 185 -6.45 -4.08 10.07
N TYR A 186 -5.62 -3.64 9.13
CA TYR A 186 -4.17 -3.38 9.26
C TYR A 186 -3.82 -1.99 8.74
N TYR A 187 -2.60 -1.55 9.04
CA TYR A 187 -2.07 -0.27 8.60
C TYR A 187 -0.66 -0.43 8.02
N SER A 188 -0.36 0.25 6.91
CA SER A 188 0.98 0.35 6.37
C SER A 188 1.46 1.80 6.33
N THR A 189 2.76 2.00 6.57
CA THR A 189 3.40 3.31 6.70
C THR A 189 3.79 3.94 5.36
N SER A 190 3.27 3.42 4.24
CA SER A 190 3.62 3.89 2.90
C SER A 190 3.43 5.40 2.71
N ALA A 191 4.24 5.99 1.84
CA ALA A 191 4.29 7.40 1.49
C ALA A 191 4.81 8.36 2.57
N PHE A 192 5.05 7.92 3.80
CA PHE A 192 5.61 8.75 4.87
C PHE A 192 7.08 8.45 5.10
N ALA A 193 7.90 9.50 5.22
CA ALA A 193 9.23 9.34 5.78
C ALA A 193 9.13 8.95 7.27
N PRO A 194 9.95 8.02 7.78
CA PRO A 194 9.79 7.48 9.13
C PRO A 194 9.71 8.53 10.25
N LYS A 195 10.42 9.63 10.12
CA LYS A 195 10.34 10.76 11.06
C LYS A 195 8.98 11.46 11.14
N HIS A 196 8.10 11.18 10.19
CA HIS A 196 6.74 11.74 10.10
C HIS A 196 5.66 10.68 10.36
N TYR A 197 6.03 9.50 10.86
CA TYR A 197 5.01 8.52 11.24
C TYR A 197 4.10 9.10 12.32
N PRO A 198 2.77 8.97 12.18
CA PRO A 198 1.83 9.56 13.12
C PRO A 198 2.03 9.02 14.54
N LYS A 199 2.04 9.92 15.52
CA LYS A 199 2.23 9.54 16.94
C LYS A 199 1.21 8.50 17.40
N ALA A 200 -0.06 8.64 17.01
CA ALA A 200 -1.10 7.69 17.37
C ALA A 200 -0.79 6.25 16.90
N ILE A 201 -0.18 6.11 15.72
CA ILE A 201 0.23 4.81 15.16
C ILE A 201 1.43 4.25 15.92
N ILE A 202 2.42 5.09 16.27
CA ILE A 202 3.58 4.69 17.07
C ILE A 202 3.14 4.22 18.46
N ASP A 203 2.31 5.00 19.14
CA ASP A 203 1.79 4.65 20.47
C ASP A 203 0.98 3.35 20.44
N TYR A 204 0.18 3.15 19.39
CA TYR A 204 -0.58 1.92 19.19
C TYR A 204 0.33 0.72 18.96
N ALA A 205 1.32 0.84 18.08
CA ALA A 205 2.31 -0.23 17.84
C ALA A 205 3.04 -0.63 19.11
N ASN A 206 3.43 0.34 19.95
CA ASN A 206 4.13 0.12 21.21
C ASN A 206 3.27 -0.47 22.35
N THR A 207 1.97 -0.65 22.12
CA THR A 207 1.03 -1.15 23.16
C THR A 207 0.27 -2.39 22.72
N ARG A 208 -0.71 -2.25 21.82
CA ARG A 208 -1.61 -3.34 21.41
C ARG A 208 -1.53 -3.66 19.92
N GLY A 209 -0.88 -2.81 19.14
CA GLY A 209 -0.91 -2.82 17.68
C GLY A 209 0.35 -3.36 17.01
N ALA A 210 1.29 -3.96 17.76
CA ALA A 210 2.52 -4.47 17.16
C ALA A 210 2.27 -5.43 15.98
N ASP A 211 1.19 -6.23 16.04
CA ASP A 211 0.80 -7.18 14.99
C ASP A 211 -0.05 -6.57 13.85
N LYS A 212 -0.28 -5.25 13.88
CA LYS A 212 -1.19 -4.55 12.96
C LYS A 212 -0.49 -3.58 12.02
N ILE A 213 0.73 -3.17 12.34
CA ILE A 213 1.46 -2.12 11.60
C ILE A 213 2.50 -2.78 10.71
N ILE A 214 2.46 -2.47 9.40
CA ILE A 214 3.31 -3.05 8.38
C ILE A 214 4.21 -1.96 7.81
N TYR A 215 5.51 -2.25 7.71
CA TYR A 215 6.43 -1.38 7.00
C TYR A 215 6.09 -1.33 5.51
N ALA A 216 6.00 -0.13 5.00
CA ALA A 216 6.02 0.13 3.57
C ALA A 216 6.77 1.44 3.32
N GLY A 217 7.81 1.39 2.49
CA GLY A 217 8.49 2.57 1.98
C GLY A 217 7.74 3.20 0.82
N TYR A 218 8.39 4.13 0.14
CA TYR A 218 7.87 4.74 -1.09
C TYR A 218 9.01 4.90 -2.10
N PHE A 219 9.91 3.93 -2.08
CA PHE A 219 11.03 3.81 -2.99
C PHE A 219 10.59 3.10 -4.29
N PRO A 220 11.04 3.54 -5.46
CA PRO A 220 11.85 4.72 -5.71
C PRO A 220 11.02 5.99 -5.96
N MET A 221 9.69 5.93 -5.89
CA MET A 221 8.80 6.99 -6.36
C MET A 221 8.90 8.30 -5.57
N GLY A 222 9.12 8.24 -4.26
CA GLY A 222 9.10 9.43 -3.42
C GLY A 222 10.33 9.63 -2.55
N MET A 223 11.03 8.55 -2.20
CA MET A 223 12.14 8.59 -1.25
C MET A 223 13.22 7.58 -1.59
N SER A 224 14.49 7.91 -1.32
CA SER A 224 15.59 6.96 -1.37
C SER A 224 15.57 6.02 -0.15
N LEU A 225 16.14 4.82 -0.29
CA LEU A 225 16.30 3.90 0.84
C LEU A 225 17.26 4.47 1.90
N ASP A 226 18.31 5.19 1.49
CA ASP A 226 19.23 5.87 2.41
C ASP A 226 18.47 6.81 3.36
N ARG A 227 17.55 7.61 2.82
CA ARG A 227 16.70 8.51 3.62
C ARG A 227 15.74 7.73 4.51
N ILE A 228 15.06 6.72 3.97
CA ILE A 228 14.10 5.91 4.72
C ILE A 228 14.79 5.26 5.92
N PHE A 229 15.88 4.53 5.69
CA PHE A 229 16.56 3.80 6.77
C PHE A 229 17.36 4.71 7.70
N GLY A 230 17.86 5.85 7.20
CA GLY A 230 18.46 6.88 8.05
C GLY A 230 17.48 7.54 9.02
N ASP A 231 16.23 7.78 8.58
CA ASP A 231 15.18 8.31 9.45
C ASP A 231 14.55 7.22 10.35
N MET A 232 14.64 5.93 9.96
CA MET A 232 14.07 4.79 10.69
C MET A 232 14.63 4.69 12.12
N THR A 233 15.91 4.98 12.30
CA THR A 233 16.59 4.95 13.60
C THR A 233 16.01 5.95 14.63
N LYS A 234 15.22 6.92 14.17
CA LYS A 234 14.60 7.95 15.01
C LYS A 234 13.17 7.61 15.43
N VAL A 235 12.61 6.53 14.89
CA VAL A 235 11.25 6.11 15.23
C VAL A 235 11.27 5.44 16.60
N PRO A 236 10.49 5.92 17.59
CA PRO A 236 10.56 5.42 18.95
C PRO A 236 9.70 4.15 19.15
N PHE A 237 9.91 3.15 18.30
CA PHE A 237 9.35 1.82 18.53
C PHE A 237 10.13 1.07 19.61
N LYS A 238 9.44 0.28 20.40
CA LYS A 238 10.05 -0.69 21.29
C LYS A 238 10.70 -1.83 20.51
N ASP A 239 11.70 -2.48 21.10
CA ASP A 239 12.48 -3.53 20.44
C ASP A 239 11.61 -4.67 19.90
N GLU A 240 10.58 -5.08 20.64
CA GLU A 240 9.66 -6.14 20.23
C GLU A 240 8.75 -5.78 19.04
N VAL A 241 8.63 -4.49 18.69
CA VAL A 241 7.83 -4.04 17.55
C VAL A 241 8.58 -4.20 16.24
N TRP A 242 9.88 -3.99 16.24
CA TRP A 242 10.68 -3.93 15.02
C TRP A 242 10.61 -5.18 14.12
N PRO A 243 10.78 -6.41 14.61
CA PRO A 243 10.67 -7.61 13.77
C PRO A 243 9.30 -7.75 13.12
N LYS A 244 8.24 -7.45 13.88
CA LYS A 244 6.85 -7.49 13.41
C LYS A 244 6.60 -6.44 12.33
N PHE A 245 7.00 -5.21 12.61
CA PHE A 245 6.84 -4.07 11.71
C PHE A 245 7.58 -4.26 10.39
N LEU A 246 8.86 -4.67 10.45
CA LEU A 246 9.72 -4.76 9.27
C LEU A 246 9.45 -6.00 8.40
N ARG A 247 8.95 -7.11 8.99
CA ARG A 247 8.85 -8.37 8.27
C ARG A 247 7.62 -9.22 8.63
N GLU A 248 7.45 -9.59 9.89
CA GLU A 248 6.54 -10.67 10.29
C GLU A 248 5.08 -10.38 9.93
N ASN A 249 4.64 -9.12 10.11
CA ASN A 249 3.28 -8.72 9.78
C ASN A 249 3.02 -8.79 8.26
N ALA A 250 3.99 -8.41 7.44
CA ALA A 250 3.87 -8.53 5.98
C ALA A 250 3.79 -10.00 5.56
N VAL A 251 4.65 -10.85 6.11
CA VAL A 251 4.63 -12.31 5.86
C VAL A 251 3.25 -12.89 6.19
N LYS A 252 2.70 -12.57 7.36
CA LYS A 252 1.40 -13.05 7.83
C LYS A 252 0.23 -12.51 6.99
N VAL A 253 0.23 -11.23 6.69
CA VAL A 253 -0.90 -10.57 5.99
C VAL A 253 -0.95 -11.00 4.54
N PHE A 254 0.18 -11.02 3.85
CA PHE A 254 0.28 -11.32 2.41
C PHE A 254 0.60 -12.79 2.11
N ASN A 255 0.58 -13.68 3.12
CA ASN A 255 0.86 -15.11 2.98
C ASN A 255 2.20 -15.38 2.25
N LEU A 256 3.25 -14.62 2.58
CA LEU A 256 4.57 -14.77 1.96
C LEU A 256 5.27 -16.03 2.50
N LYS A 257 6.03 -16.67 1.60
CA LYS A 257 6.88 -17.83 1.92
C LYS A 257 8.31 -17.39 2.11
#